data_9410aab902e533b54ed6c98cc6b76559
#
_entry.id   9410aab902e533b54ed6c98cc6b76559
#
_cell.length_a   1.000
_cell.length_b   1.000
_cell.length_c   1.000
_cell.angle_alpha   90.00
_cell.angle_beta   90.00
_cell.angle_gamma   90.00
#
_symmetry.space_group_name_H-M   'P 1'
#
loop_
_entity.id
_entity.type
_entity.pdbx_description
1 polymer ?
#
loop_
_entity_poly.entity_id
_entity_poly.type
_entity_poly.pdbx_seq_one_letter_code
_entity_poly.pdbx_strand_id
1 'polypeptide(L)'
;MNKIENILLELFEEYPQLTTAQIVEHTALARRTVQKYLAKLVSKKQIEAYGEGRGRYYQRLYSSKETLHHLAVLKNEVLIGKLSYGHGSYSFVYDKNYKGVELLGLFRGSQNISADLYPIFENLLPEYERRNRLLGVVKESADILSMLYNIQGDFKFVPYYKLYKYRSSTEKRPLWHTIKHRVLGENTYPNLLEVDIAISDEILEEYSSQEHSSLSGYQHKIDINIDFENNKILEATQKANYLMKPLNRTMIDYFERDVNRHKRYYPLLALNEHLFMSFAKNELGLNVPWSAIVSAKGGDFHYVVKRYDRYKNYAYGQYDMAQLLNIPSDKKYNTDTLTVMKAFVQKVKNREAHVDMLKFQVYASLIQHSDFHAKNMGVLDVGKENYILAPLYDIISIGVYNGEAHDLGLALSQKRRKFGKYSLEDYMLIANSLEIGKTKAKQVIKNTIELFLDNFPLYIQKTIDFENRYDIEIQNTRISKKKFSASLTSMYQRRVIQLKKQGVLQELGLVEKYGGVLKRQRREF
;
A
#
# COMPACT_ATOMS: atom_id res chain seq x y z
N MET A 1 23.08 -37.28 3.10
CA MET A 1 22.34 -37.46 4.37
C MET A 1 21.65 -38.83 4.36
N ASN A 2 21.50 -39.52 5.48
CA ASN A 2 20.84 -40.83 5.53
C ASN A 2 19.31 -40.61 5.44
N LYS A 3 18.59 -41.54 4.77
CA LYS A 3 17.12 -41.48 4.59
C LYS A 3 16.36 -41.21 5.92
N ILE A 4 16.82 -41.83 7.02
CA ILE A 4 16.20 -41.63 8.35
C ILE A 4 16.48 -40.25 8.92
N GLU A 5 17.69 -39.69 8.71
CA GLU A 5 17.99 -38.31 9.12
C GLU A 5 17.06 -37.30 8.43
N ASN A 6 16.81 -37.49 7.14
CA ASN A 6 15.88 -36.65 6.39
C ASN A 6 14.45 -36.74 6.93
N ILE A 7 13.94 -37.96 7.15
CA ILE A 7 12.61 -38.16 7.73
C ILE A 7 12.48 -37.47 9.09
N LEU A 8 13.49 -37.55 9.94
CA LEU A 8 13.46 -36.88 11.24
C LEU A 8 13.51 -35.34 11.10
N LEU A 9 14.32 -34.84 10.18
CA LEU A 9 14.41 -33.39 9.95
C LEU A 9 13.12 -32.84 9.32
N GLU A 10 12.51 -33.55 8.37
CA GLU A 10 11.21 -33.21 7.80
C GLU A 10 10.11 -33.21 8.86
N LEU A 11 10.16 -34.18 9.81
CA LEU A 11 9.20 -34.20 10.91
C LEU A 11 9.35 -32.98 11.83
N PHE A 12 10.56 -32.48 12.05
CA PHE A 12 10.79 -31.25 12.80
C PHE A 12 10.38 -29.99 12.01
N GLU A 13 10.23 -30.05 10.70
CA GLU A 13 9.61 -28.98 9.92
C GLU A 13 8.11 -28.87 10.20
N GLU A 14 7.48 -30.01 10.42
CA GLU A 14 6.04 -30.10 10.68
C GLU A 14 5.72 -29.83 12.16
N TYR A 15 6.55 -30.36 13.06
CA TYR A 15 6.37 -30.28 14.52
C TYR A 15 7.59 -29.60 15.17
N PRO A 16 7.48 -28.34 15.60
CA PRO A 16 8.64 -27.57 16.08
C PRO A 16 9.35 -28.16 17.29
N GLN A 17 8.64 -28.99 18.06
CA GLN A 17 9.12 -29.59 19.28
C GLN A 17 8.53 -31.00 19.44
N LEU A 18 9.38 -32.00 19.57
CA LEU A 18 8.94 -33.38 19.71
C LEU A 18 9.73 -34.12 20.78
N THR A 19 9.01 -34.92 21.57
CA THR A 19 9.63 -35.94 22.42
C THR A 19 9.98 -37.18 21.62
N THR A 20 10.88 -38.03 22.15
CA THR A 20 11.19 -39.32 21.50
C THR A 20 9.94 -40.18 21.28
N ALA A 21 8.97 -40.15 22.21
CA ALA A 21 7.73 -40.92 22.08
C ALA A 21 6.89 -40.45 20.89
N GLN A 22 6.69 -39.14 20.74
CA GLN A 22 5.97 -38.54 19.61
C GLN A 22 6.67 -38.86 18.26
N ILE A 23 8.01 -38.78 18.22
CA ILE A 23 8.75 -39.12 17.02
C ILE A 23 8.55 -40.58 16.62
N VAL A 24 8.56 -41.51 17.59
CA VAL A 24 8.27 -42.94 17.35
C VAL A 24 6.85 -43.12 16.79
N GLU A 25 5.87 -42.42 17.39
CA GLU A 25 4.48 -42.45 16.94
C GLU A 25 4.30 -41.96 15.49
N HIS A 26 4.90 -40.82 15.16
CA HIS A 26 4.79 -40.23 13.82
C HIS A 26 5.56 -41.00 12.73
N THR A 27 6.69 -41.62 13.08
CA THR A 27 7.57 -42.25 12.10
C THR A 27 7.41 -43.77 12.02
N ALA A 28 6.72 -44.38 12.99
CA ALA A 28 6.66 -45.85 13.18
C ALA A 28 8.03 -46.51 13.27
N LEU A 29 9.10 -45.75 13.52
CA LEU A 29 10.46 -46.31 13.67
C LEU A 29 10.66 -46.86 15.09
N ALA A 30 11.50 -47.92 15.20
CA ALA A 30 11.87 -48.46 16.50
C ALA A 30 12.55 -47.38 17.37
N ARG A 31 12.16 -47.31 18.65
CA ARG A 31 12.65 -46.29 19.62
C ARG A 31 14.19 -46.20 19.68
N ARG A 32 14.89 -47.34 19.61
CA ARG A 32 16.35 -47.37 19.58
C ARG A 32 16.91 -46.66 18.33
N THR A 33 16.26 -46.86 17.18
CA THR A 33 16.63 -46.24 15.91
C THR A 33 16.44 -44.73 16.01
N VAL A 34 15.29 -44.28 16.50
CA VAL A 34 15.01 -42.84 16.71
C VAL A 34 16.05 -42.22 17.63
N GLN A 35 16.33 -42.81 18.79
CA GLN A 35 17.34 -42.32 19.75
C GLN A 35 18.75 -42.23 19.13
N LYS A 36 19.16 -43.22 18.36
CA LYS A 36 20.45 -43.27 17.65
C LYS A 36 20.59 -42.07 16.71
N TYR A 37 19.55 -41.82 15.90
CA TYR A 37 19.60 -40.76 14.90
C TYR A 37 19.38 -39.36 15.53
N LEU A 38 18.60 -39.22 16.60
CA LEU A 38 18.51 -38.00 17.37
C LEU A 38 19.86 -37.61 17.97
N ALA A 39 20.57 -38.55 18.60
CA ALA A 39 21.93 -38.31 19.11
C ALA A 39 22.89 -37.85 18.01
N LYS A 40 22.78 -38.45 16.80
CA LYS A 40 23.59 -38.08 15.64
C LYS A 40 23.23 -36.66 15.10
N LEU A 41 21.95 -36.33 15.08
CA LEU A 41 21.51 -34.96 14.67
C LEU A 41 21.92 -33.92 15.68
N VAL A 42 21.90 -34.23 16.98
CA VAL A 42 22.43 -33.36 18.05
C VAL A 42 23.93 -33.13 17.89
N SER A 43 24.71 -34.21 17.66
CA SER A 43 26.16 -34.08 17.43
C SER A 43 26.52 -33.27 16.19
N LYS A 44 25.66 -33.29 15.17
CA LYS A 44 25.79 -32.46 13.94
C LYS A 44 25.26 -31.03 14.13
N LYS A 45 24.79 -30.66 15.32
CA LYS A 45 24.15 -29.37 15.61
C LYS A 45 22.97 -29.05 14.67
N GLN A 46 22.25 -30.08 14.23
CA GLN A 46 21.05 -29.91 13.41
C GLN A 46 19.76 -29.87 14.24
N ILE A 47 19.80 -30.46 15.43
CA ILE A 47 18.76 -30.37 16.45
C ILE A 47 19.41 -30.12 17.82
N GLU A 48 18.63 -29.61 18.75
CA GLU A 48 19.04 -29.41 20.14
C GLU A 48 18.07 -30.15 21.07
N ALA A 49 18.61 -30.68 22.17
CA ALA A 49 17.83 -31.40 23.17
C ALA A 49 17.61 -30.53 24.42
N TYR A 50 16.40 -30.49 24.93
CA TYR A 50 15.99 -29.72 26.09
C TYR A 50 15.30 -30.61 27.11
N GLY A 51 15.49 -30.29 28.41
CA GLY A 51 14.91 -31.04 29.51
C GLY A 51 15.61 -32.36 29.77
N GLU A 52 15.16 -33.07 30.80
CA GLU A 52 15.73 -34.35 31.23
C GLU A 52 14.66 -35.43 31.39
N GLY A 53 15.08 -36.69 31.41
CA GLY A 53 14.22 -37.84 31.68
C GLY A 53 13.07 -37.99 30.69
N ARG A 54 11.85 -38.24 31.19
CA ARG A 54 10.64 -38.43 30.36
C ARG A 54 10.14 -37.16 29.69
N GLY A 55 10.52 -35.99 30.20
CA GLY A 55 10.17 -34.68 29.65
C GLY A 55 11.15 -34.16 28.61
N ARG A 56 12.18 -34.95 28.23
CA ARG A 56 13.17 -34.53 27.22
C ARG A 56 12.54 -34.43 25.85
N TYR A 57 12.71 -33.26 25.22
CA TYR A 57 12.25 -32.99 23.85
C TYR A 57 13.39 -32.45 23.00
N TYR A 58 13.19 -32.48 21.71
CA TYR A 58 14.15 -32.05 20.71
C TYR A 58 13.55 -30.96 19.83
N GLN A 59 14.39 -30.04 19.38
CA GLN A 59 14.05 -28.96 18.45
C GLN A 59 15.08 -28.89 17.36
N ARG A 60 14.67 -28.56 16.14
CA ARG A 60 15.60 -28.32 15.04
C ARG A 60 16.38 -27.03 15.30
N LEU A 61 17.72 -27.10 15.09
CA LEU A 61 18.56 -25.91 15.00
C LEU A 61 18.64 -25.49 13.55
N TYR A 62 18.24 -24.28 13.27
CA TYR A 62 18.39 -23.68 11.95
C TYR A 62 19.62 -22.80 11.96
N SER A 63 20.49 -22.95 10.95
CA SER A 63 21.58 -21.99 10.75
C SER A 63 20.99 -20.66 10.29
N SER A 64 21.65 -19.56 10.59
CA SER A 64 21.24 -18.21 10.14
C SER A 64 21.19 -18.04 8.60
N LYS A 65 21.56 -19.09 7.85
CA LYS A 65 21.57 -19.16 6.39
C LYS A 65 20.56 -20.15 5.83
N GLU A 66 19.74 -20.81 6.65
CA GLU A 66 18.74 -21.75 6.13
C GLU A 66 17.52 -20.98 5.62
N THR A 67 17.19 -21.29 4.39
CA THR A 67 16.04 -20.73 3.68
C THR A 67 14.74 -21.14 4.36
N LEU A 68 13.85 -20.16 4.60
CA LEU A 68 12.54 -20.43 5.20
C LEU A 68 11.63 -21.13 4.19
N HIS A 69 11.31 -22.38 4.46
CA HIS A 69 10.38 -23.15 3.61
C HIS A 69 8.94 -23.15 4.14
N HIS A 70 8.75 -22.85 5.42
CA HIS A 70 7.44 -22.92 6.07
C HIS A 70 7.21 -21.75 7.01
N LEU A 71 6.09 -21.04 6.81
CA LEU A 71 5.61 -19.96 7.66
C LEU A 71 4.25 -20.32 8.26
N ALA A 72 4.10 -20.11 9.56
CA ALA A 72 2.80 -19.98 10.17
C ALA A 72 2.21 -18.61 9.80
N VAL A 73 1.00 -18.59 9.30
CA VAL A 73 0.27 -17.38 8.95
C VAL A 73 -0.75 -17.09 10.05
N LEU A 74 -0.56 -15.93 10.70
CA LEU A 74 -1.51 -15.44 11.69
C LEU A 74 -2.22 -14.21 11.14
N LYS A 75 -3.49 -14.04 11.48
CA LYS A 75 -4.26 -12.81 11.23
C LYS A 75 -4.89 -12.33 12.52
N ASN A 76 -4.66 -11.07 12.89
CA ASN A 76 -5.12 -10.53 14.18
C ASN A 76 -4.76 -11.47 15.36
N GLU A 77 -3.53 -11.97 15.39
CA GLU A 77 -3.00 -12.89 16.42
C GLU A 77 -3.59 -14.31 16.41
N VAL A 78 -4.49 -14.63 15.47
CA VAL A 78 -5.09 -15.96 15.33
C VAL A 78 -4.35 -16.75 14.25
N LEU A 79 -3.89 -17.95 14.55
CA LEU A 79 -3.28 -18.84 13.57
C LEU A 79 -4.34 -19.24 12.52
N ILE A 80 -4.07 -18.91 11.26
CA ILE A 80 -4.93 -19.25 10.13
C ILE A 80 -4.49 -20.55 9.48
N GLY A 81 -3.19 -20.72 9.27
CA GLY A 81 -2.66 -21.88 8.55
C GLY A 81 -1.15 -21.83 8.36
N LYS A 82 -0.68 -22.70 7.50
CA LYS A 82 0.73 -22.85 7.12
C LYS A 82 0.91 -22.56 5.63
N LEU A 83 1.78 -21.60 5.32
CA LEU A 83 2.27 -21.33 3.98
C LEU A 83 3.62 -22.01 3.81
N SER A 84 3.77 -22.75 2.73
CA SER A 84 5.00 -23.50 2.44
C SER A 84 5.47 -23.26 1.01
N TYR A 85 6.77 -23.38 0.78
CA TYR A 85 7.38 -23.44 -0.54
C TYR A 85 8.23 -24.70 -0.66
N GLY A 86 8.03 -25.46 -1.72
CA GLY A 86 8.81 -26.65 -2.03
C GLY A 86 8.47 -27.21 -3.41
N HIS A 87 9.41 -27.89 -4.02
CA HIS A 87 9.26 -28.47 -5.37
C HIS A 87 8.76 -27.48 -6.43
N GLY A 88 9.21 -26.21 -6.33
CA GLY A 88 8.87 -25.17 -7.30
C GLY A 88 7.46 -24.57 -7.14
N SER A 89 6.76 -24.85 -6.05
CA SER A 89 5.41 -24.34 -5.81
C SER A 89 5.16 -23.91 -4.38
N TYR A 90 4.22 -22.98 -4.21
CA TYR A 90 3.66 -22.58 -2.93
C TYR A 90 2.47 -23.48 -2.60
N SER A 91 2.32 -23.79 -1.32
CA SER A 91 1.13 -24.46 -0.80
C SER A 91 0.64 -23.77 0.45
N PHE A 92 -0.69 -23.71 0.63
CA PHE A 92 -1.31 -23.17 1.83
C PHE A 92 -2.32 -24.16 2.40
N VAL A 93 -2.18 -24.46 3.69
CA VAL A 93 -3.07 -25.37 4.43
C VAL A 93 -3.62 -24.62 5.64
N TYR A 94 -4.95 -24.57 5.75
CA TYR A 94 -5.59 -23.98 6.93
C TYR A 94 -5.32 -24.80 8.20
N ASP A 95 -5.14 -24.12 9.31
CA ASP A 95 -5.11 -24.77 10.63
C ASP A 95 -6.49 -25.41 10.93
N LYS A 96 -6.49 -26.62 11.45
CA LYS A 96 -7.71 -27.39 11.76
C LYS A 96 -8.63 -26.71 12.78
N ASN A 97 -8.06 -25.87 13.64
CA ASN A 97 -8.79 -25.14 14.67
C ASN A 97 -9.29 -23.78 14.19
N TYR A 98 -8.85 -23.31 13.02
CA TYR A 98 -9.30 -22.03 12.48
C TYR A 98 -10.74 -22.14 11.97
N LYS A 99 -11.65 -21.37 12.57
CA LYS A 99 -13.08 -21.32 12.23
C LYS A 99 -13.52 -20.00 11.57
N GLY A 100 -12.59 -19.07 11.36
CA GLY A 100 -12.86 -17.79 10.70
C GLY A 100 -13.12 -17.94 9.21
N VAL A 101 -13.31 -16.82 8.50
CA VAL A 101 -13.58 -16.81 7.06
C VAL A 101 -12.32 -17.17 6.27
N GLU A 102 -12.52 -17.82 5.14
CA GLU A 102 -11.47 -18.15 4.19
C GLU A 102 -10.81 -16.89 3.62
N LEU A 103 -9.51 -16.96 3.42
CA LEU A 103 -8.78 -15.92 2.72
C LEU A 103 -9.13 -15.95 1.23
N LEU A 104 -9.13 -14.78 0.60
CA LEU A 104 -9.43 -14.66 -0.83
C LEU A 104 -8.46 -15.51 -1.67
N GLY A 105 -9.03 -16.34 -2.53
CA GLY A 105 -8.29 -17.24 -3.40
C GLY A 105 -7.73 -18.50 -2.72
N LEU A 106 -8.05 -18.74 -1.45
CA LEU A 106 -7.64 -19.91 -0.68
C LEU A 106 -8.86 -20.61 -0.09
N PHE A 107 -9.00 -21.91 -0.31
CA PHE A 107 -10.19 -22.68 0.04
C PHE A 107 -9.87 -23.78 1.05
N ARG A 108 -10.77 -24.00 2.02
CA ARG A 108 -10.67 -25.15 2.93
C ARG A 108 -10.98 -26.45 2.21
N GLY A 109 -10.34 -27.50 2.66
CA GLY A 109 -10.58 -28.83 2.09
C GLY A 109 -10.02 -29.03 0.69
N SER A 110 -9.41 -28.00 0.07
CA SER A 110 -8.70 -28.09 -1.19
C SER A 110 -7.18 -28.04 -0.97
N GLN A 111 -6.44 -28.65 -1.87
CA GLN A 111 -5.01 -28.44 -1.96
C GLN A 111 -4.78 -27.09 -2.64
N ASN A 112 -4.56 -26.02 -1.84
CA ASN A 112 -4.16 -24.74 -2.37
C ASN A 112 -2.68 -24.83 -2.79
N ILE A 113 -2.41 -25.17 -4.06
CA ILE A 113 -1.07 -25.26 -4.65
C ILE A 113 -1.00 -24.28 -5.82
N SER A 114 0.09 -23.51 -5.90
CA SER A 114 0.31 -22.52 -6.96
C SER A 114 1.81 -22.40 -7.26
N ALA A 115 2.16 -22.20 -8.52
CA ALA A 115 3.53 -21.86 -8.91
C ALA A 115 3.92 -20.45 -8.42
N ASP A 116 2.94 -19.54 -8.36
CA ASP A 116 3.12 -18.17 -7.88
C ASP A 116 2.57 -18.01 -6.46
N LEU A 117 3.14 -17.07 -5.70
CA LEU A 117 2.61 -16.71 -4.39
C LEU A 117 1.19 -16.14 -4.55
N TYR A 118 0.29 -16.54 -3.65
CA TYR A 118 -1.12 -16.11 -3.67
C TYR A 118 -1.25 -14.59 -3.61
N PRO A 119 -2.10 -13.97 -4.43
CA PRO A 119 -2.23 -12.51 -4.48
C PRO A 119 -2.54 -11.86 -3.13
N ILE A 120 -3.25 -12.54 -2.23
CA ILE A 120 -3.53 -12.05 -0.87
C ILE A 120 -2.23 -11.80 -0.06
N PHE A 121 -1.18 -12.57 -0.28
CA PHE A 121 0.13 -12.42 0.35
C PHE A 121 1.11 -11.66 -0.54
N GLU A 122 1.06 -11.90 -1.85
CA GLU A 122 1.97 -11.29 -2.83
C GLU A 122 1.84 -9.75 -2.84
N ASN A 123 0.62 -9.22 -2.73
CA ASN A 123 0.38 -7.79 -2.69
C ASN A 123 0.87 -7.10 -1.39
N LEU A 124 1.25 -7.86 -0.37
CA LEU A 124 1.91 -7.34 0.83
C LEU A 124 3.40 -7.06 0.60
N LEU A 125 4.00 -7.66 -0.41
CA LEU A 125 5.41 -7.51 -0.74
C LEU A 125 5.69 -6.19 -1.48
N PRO A 126 6.93 -5.69 -1.46
CA PRO A 126 7.37 -4.60 -2.34
C PRO A 126 7.07 -4.91 -3.81
N GLU A 127 6.84 -3.88 -4.63
CA GLU A 127 6.57 -4.06 -6.05
C GLU A 127 7.76 -4.71 -6.80
N TYR A 128 7.44 -5.33 -7.94
CA TYR A 128 8.32 -6.22 -8.69
C TYR A 128 9.72 -5.65 -9.00
N GLU A 129 9.84 -4.39 -9.43
CA GLU A 129 11.15 -3.78 -9.72
C GLU A 129 12.03 -3.66 -8.46
N ARG A 130 11.43 -3.34 -7.32
CA ARG A 130 12.13 -3.27 -6.03
C ARG A 130 12.44 -4.67 -5.53
N ARG A 131 11.49 -5.60 -5.65
CA ARG A 131 11.68 -7.01 -5.33
C ARG A 131 12.86 -7.58 -6.11
N ASN A 132 12.94 -7.32 -7.42
CA ASN A 132 14.07 -7.76 -8.24
C ASN A 132 15.40 -7.13 -7.87
N ARG A 133 15.42 -5.88 -7.39
CA ARG A 133 16.64 -5.26 -6.86
C ARG A 133 17.06 -5.89 -5.52
N LEU A 134 16.11 -6.16 -4.65
CA LEU A 134 16.36 -6.83 -3.36
C LEU A 134 16.76 -8.31 -3.57
N LEU A 135 16.17 -8.98 -4.55
CA LEU A 135 16.45 -10.36 -4.93
C LEU A 135 17.59 -10.47 -5.96
N GLY A 136 18.14 -9.34 -6.46
CA GLY A 136 19.21 -9.35 -7.49
C GLY A 136 20.48 -10.11 -7.09
N VAL A 137 20.62 -10.44 -5.82
CA VAL A 137 21.70 -11.28 -5.24
C VAL A 137 21.21 -12.70 -4.97
N VAL A 138 19.88 -12.96 -4.93
CA VAL A 138 19.30 -14.24 -4.51
C VAL A 138 18.17 -14.65 -5.45
N LYS A 139 18.36 -15.73 -6.17
CA LYS A 139 17.48 -16.15 -7.30
C LYS A 139 16.41 -17.18 -6.93
N GLU A 140 16.16 -17.47 -5.67
CA GLU A 140 15.26 -18.55 -5.29
C GLU A 140 13.98 -18.06 -4.59
N SER A 141 12.86 -18.71 -4.93
CA SER A 141 11.51 -18.41 -4.39
C SER A 141 11.38 -18.56 -2.87
N ALA A 142 12.32 -19.21 -2.21
CA ALA A 142 12.40 -19.31 -0.76
C ALA A 142 12.71 -17.98 -0.08
N ASP A 143 13.33 -17.05 -0.79
CA ASP A 143 13.62 -15.70 -0.27
C ASP A 143 12.37 -14.84 -0.17
N ILE A 144 11.36 -15.13 -0.98
CA ILE A 144 10.03 -14.50 -0.90
C ILE A 144 9.38 -14.79 0.46
N LEU A 145 9.52 -16.00 1.01
CA LEU A 145 9.02 -16.29 2.36
C LEU A 145 9.78 -15.52 3.43
N SER A 146 11.08 -15.30 3.26
CA SER A 146 11.88 -14.46 4.16
C SER A 146 11.42 -12.99 4.13
N MET A 147 11.03 -12.47 2.96
CA MET A 147 10.45 -11.14 2.85
C MET A 147 9.10 -11.03 3.57
N LEU A 148 8.24 -12.07 3.47
CA LEU A 148 6.97 -12.12 4.19
C LEU A 148 7.16 -12.11 5.72
N TYR A 149 8.20 -12.74 6.23
CA TYR A 149 8.50 -12.75 7.66
C TYR A 149 8.69 -11.35 8.25
N ASN A 150 9.19 -10.41 7.46
CA ASN A 150 9.43 -9.04 7.89
C ASN A 150 8.21 -8.11 7.76
N ILE A 151 7.09 -8.60 7.23
CA ILE A 151 5.88 -7.80 7.05
C ILE A 151 5.22 -7.50 8.38
N GLN A 152 4.83 -6.25 8.55
CA GLN A 152 4.10 -5.76 9.70
C GLN A 152 2.68 -5.34 9.30
N GLY A 153 1.68 -6.03 9.81
CA GLY A 153 0.28 -5.75 9.53
C GLY A 153 -0.65 -6.51 10.48
N ASP A 154 -1.90 -6.68 10.09
CA ASP A 154 -2.81 -7.63 10.71
C ASP A 154 -2.42 -9.09 10.38
N PHE A 155 -1.74 -9.30 9.24
CA PHE A 155 -1.01 -10.53 8.99
C PHE A 155 0.34 -10.51 9.69
N LYS A 156 0.69 -11.64 10.30
CA LYS A 156 2.02 -11.94 10.79
C LYS A 156 2.45 -13.30 10.24
N PHE A 157 3.69 -13.33 9.80
CA PHE A 157 4.32 -14.53 9.28
C PHE A 157 5.42 -14.93 10.24
N VAL A 158 5.30 -16.11 10.81
CA VAL A 158 6.26 -16.62 11.81
C VAL A 158 6.87 -17.90 11.25
N PRO A 159 8.22 -18.04 11.26
CA PRO A 159 8.81 -19.33 10.90
C PRO A 159 8.10 -20.46 11.65
N TYR A 160 7.60 -21.47 10.95
CA TYR A 160 6.70 -22.46 11.54
C TYR A 160 7.33 -23.15 12.74
N TYR A 161 8.63 -23.38 12.69
CA TYR A 161 9.40 -23.95 13.79
C TYR A 161 9.52 -23.05 15.02
N LYS A 162 9.23 -21.74 14.92
CA LYS A 162 9.21 -20.80 16.06
C LYS A 162 7.80 -20.58 16.61
N LEU A 163 6.78 -21.17 16.02
CA LEU A 163 5.38 -20.92 16.40
C LEU A 163 5.13 -21.23 17.89
N TYR A 164 5.77 -22.25 18.44
CA TYR A 164 5.63 -22.62 19.85
C TYR A 164 6.14 -21.55 20.83
N LYS A 165 7.05 -20.67 20.41
CA LYS A 165 7.53 -19.50 21.19
C LYS A 165 6.64 -18.29 21.02
N TYR A 166 5.78 -18.30 20.00
CA TYR A 166 4.93 -17.16 19.71
C TYR A 166 3.89 -16.96 20.83
N ARG A 167 3.78 -15.72 21.30
CA ARG A 167 2.77 -15.31 22.28
C ARG A 167 1.90 -14.25 21.62
N SER A 168 0.64 -14.56 21.44
CA SER A 168 -0.34 -13.61 20.92
C SER A 168 -0.57 -12.47 21.92
N SER A 169 -0.78 -11.26 21.41
CA SER A 169 -1.23 -10.14 22.23
C SER A 169 -2.66 -10.41 22.72
N THR A 170 -2.89 -10.23 24.01
CA THR A 170 -4.22 -10.32 24.62
C THR A 170 -4.95 -8.97 24.64
N GLU A 171 -4.27 -7.92 24.21
CA GLU A 171 -4.85 -6.57 24.18
C GLU A 171 -5.97 -6.48 23.14
N LYS A 172 -7.10 -5.88 23.53
CA LYS A 172 -8.22 -5.66 22.62
C LYS A 172 -7.96 -4.45 21.74
N ARG A 173 -8.08 -4.64 20.44
CA ARG A 173 -8.00 -3.56 19.44
C ARG A 173 -9.12 -2.54 19.67
N PRO A 174 -8.82 -1.23 19.70
CA PRO A 174 -9.84 -0.18 19.81
C PRO A 174 -10.83 -0.23 18.62
N LEU A 175 -12.05 0.21 18.84
CA LEU A 175 -13.02 0.35 17.75
C LEU A 175 -12.62 1.52 16.86
N TRP A 176 -12.59 1.30 15.56
CA TRP A 176 -12.16 2.30 14.58
C TRP A 176 -12.86 3.66 14.72
N HIS A 177 -14.19 3.65 14.88
CA HIS A 177 -14.96 4.89 14.98
C HIS A 177 -14.57 5.74 16.20
N THR A 178 -14.06 5.15 17.27
CA THR A 178 -13.63 5.90 18.48
C THR A 178 -12.26 6.57 18.34
N ILE A 179 -11.44 6.10 17.40
CA ILE A 179 -10.08 6.60 17.19
C ILE A 179 -9.88 7.30 15.84
N LYS A 180 -10.85 7.20 14.94
CA LYS A 180 -10.78 7.68 13.56
C LYS A 180 -10.19 9.10 13.44
N HIS A 181 -10.71 10.05 14.21
CA HIS A 181 -10.27 11.45 14.17
C HIS A 181 -8.80 11.61 14.61
N ARG A 182 -8.34 10.83 15.60
CA ARG A 182 -6.94 10.85 16.07
C ARG A 182 -5.99 10.23 15.06
N VAL A 183 -6.46 9.21 14.34
CA VAL A 183 -5.66 8.51 13.31
C VAL A 183 -5.57 9.37 12.05
N LEU A 184 -6.67 9.96 11.61
CA LEU A 184 -6.67 10.75 10.38
C LEU A 184 -6.03 12.12 10.57
N GLY A 185 -6.25 12.78 11.72
CA GLY A 185 -5.80 14.15 11.95
C GLY A 185 -6.49 15.17 11.02
N GLU A 186 -5.97 16.37 10.95
CA GLU A 186 -6.43 17.46 10.08
C GLU A 186 -5.31 17.90 9.14
N ASN A 187 -5.64 18.29 7.91
CA ASN A 187 -4.66 18.74 6.94
C ASN A 187 -4.69 20.25 6.77
N THR A 188 -3.52 20.86 6.78
CA THR A 188 -3.29 22.24 6.37
C THR A 188 -2.46 22.22 5.09
N TYR A 189 -2.80 23.05 4.11
CA TYR A 189 -2.01 23.18 2.90
C TYR A 189 -1.57 24.65 2.69
N PRO A 190 -0.31 24.87 2.37
CA PRO A 190 0.82 23.94 2.48
C PRO A 190 1.23 23.72 3.95
N ASN A 191 1.64 22.51 4.30
CA ASN A 191 2.16 22.18 5.62
C ASN A 191 3.62 21.73 5.49
N LEU A 192 4.53 22.66 5.72
CA LEU A 192 5.96 22.38 5.79
C LEU A 192 6.34 22.15 7.26
N LEU A 193 6.83 20.97 7.56
CA LEU A 193 7.43 20.66 8.85
C LEU A 193 8.87 21.17 8.90
N GLU A 194 9.13 22.12 9.78
CA GLU A 194 10.46 22.62 10.11
C GLU A 194 11.12 21.69 11.14
N VAL A 195 11.38 20.46 10.72
CA VAL A 195 12.00 19.43 11.57
C VAL A 195 13.36 19.02 11.03
N ASP A 196 14.32 18.78 11.93
CA ASP A 196 15.56 18.17 11.57
C ASP A 196 15.32 16.71 11.21
N ILE A 197 15.80 16.30 10.04
CA ILE A 197 15.81 14.90 9.65
C ILE A 197 17.02 14.26 10.34
N ALA A 198 16.76 13.46 11.38
CA ALA A 198 17.80 12.74 12.11
C ALA A 198 18.49 11.64 11.27
N ILE A 199 17.95 11.33 10.09
CA ILE A 199 18.44 10.30 9.17
C ILE A 199 19.23 10.96 8.06
N SER A 200 20.50 10.57 7.89
CA SER A 200 21.33 11.08 6.78
C SER A 200 20.82 10.60 5.42
N ASP A 201 21.17 11.32 4.35
CA ASP A 201 20.78 10.90 3.00
C ASP A 201 21.36 9.52 2.64
N GLU A 202 22.57 9.19 3.13
CA GLU A 202 23.19 7.89 2.93
C GLU A 202 22.37 6.78 3.62
N ILE A 203 21.86 7.03 4.83
CA ILE A 203 20.95 6.10 5.53
C ILE A 203 19.61 6.01 4.80
N LEU A 204 19.07 7.11 4.27
CA LEU A 204 17.86 7.08 3.45
C LEU A 204 18.05 6.25 2.17
N GLU A 205 19.23 6.28 1.56
CA GLU A 205 19.59 5.44 0.41
C GLU A 205 19.82 3.98 0.83
N GLU A 206 20.50 3.73 1.94
CA GLU A 206 20.71 2.40 2.50
C GLU A 206 19.41 1.76 2.97
N TYR A 207 18.53 2.53 3.63
CA TYR A 207 17.17 2.09 3.97
C TYR A 207 16.31 1.78 2.76
N SER A 208 16.53 2.50 1.67
CA SER A 208 15.86 2.22 0.40
C SER A 208 16.30 0.90 -0.22
N SER A 209 17.49 0.43 0.13
CA SER A 209 18.06 -0.86 -0.30
C SER A 209 17.77 -2.00 0.67
N GLN A 210 17.43 -1.72 1.94
CA GLN A 210 17.19 -2.73 2.96
C GLN A 210 15.70 -3.09 3.11
N GLU A 211 15.44 -4.29 3.61
CA GLU A 211 14.16 -5.03 3.62
C GLU A 211 13.06 -4.47 4.52
N HIS A 212 13.21 -3.29 5.13
CA HIS A 212 12.40 -2.87 6.27
C HIS A 212 11.07 -2.19 5.94
N SER A 213 10.76 -1.85 4.69
CA SER A 213 9.45 -1.29 4.39
C SER A 213 8.49 -2.35 3.86
N SER A 214 7.55 -2.71 4.71
CA SER A 214 6.46 -3.66 4.47
C SER A 214 5.37 -3.14 3.54
N LEU A 215 5.60 -2.06 2.78
CA LEU A 215 4.56 -1.39 2.02
C LEU A 215 4.83 -1.48 0.53
N SER A 216 3.81 -1.89 -0.21
CA SER A 216 3.85 -1.95 -1.66
C SER A 216 3.88 -0.54 -2.28
N GLY A 217 4.52 -0.38 -3.43
CA GLY A 217 4.57 0.86 -4.20
C GLY A 217 5.94 1.09 -4.85
N TYR A 218 5.94 1.87 -5.95
CA TYR A 218 7.14 2.21 -6.71
C TYR A 218 8.09 3.14 -5.93
N GLN A 219 7.52 4.09 -5.16
CA GLN A 219 8.30 4.98 -4.31
C GLN A 219 8.77 4.27 -3.04
N HIS A 220 10.00 4.56 -2.63
CA HIS A 220 10.50 4.15 -1.33
C HIS A 220 9.62 4.70 -0.23
N LYS A 221 9.35 3.90 0.79
CA LYS A 221 8.58 4.29 1.97
C LYS A 221 9.39 3.86 3.18
N ILE A 222 9.57 4.78 4.10
CA ILE A 222 10.31 4.55 5.34
C ILE A 222 9.33 4.69 6.50
N ASP A 223 9.33 3.73 7.38
CA ASP A 223 8.58 3.77 8.63
C ASP A 223 9.26 4.74 9.60
N ILE A 224 8.55 5.78 10.03
CA ILE A 224 9.06 6.83 10.91
C ILE A 224 8.11 7.14 12.06
N ASN A 225 8.63 7.77 13.10
CA ASN A 225 7.88 8.52 14.10
C ASN A 225 8.27 10.00 14.05
N ILE A 226 7.40 10.87 14.55
CA ILE A 226 7.66 12.30 14.65
C ILE A 226 7.59 12.68 16.12
N ASP A 227 8.65 13.27 16.63
CA ASP A 227 8.70 13.94 17.92
C ASP A 227 8.41 15.43 17.69
N PHE A 228 7.15 15.82 17.89
CA PHE A 228 6.72 17.21 17.69
C PHE A 228 7.21 18.16 18.80
N GLU A 229 7.60 17.64 19.96
CA GLU A 229 8.12 18.45 21.06
C GLU A 229 9.56 18.89 20.77
N ASN A 230 10.36 18.01 20.21
CA ASN A 230 11.76 18.26 19.86
C ASN A 230 11.99 18.54 18.37
N ASN A 231 10.94 18.62 17.57
CA ASN A 231 10.99 18.82 16.11
C ASN A 231 11.93 17.85 15.40
N LYS A 232 11.78 16.55 15.66
CA LYS A 232 12.64 15.52 15.07
C LYS A 232 11.84 14.42 14.39
N ILE A 233 12.33 13.96 13.26
CA ILE A 233 11.91 12.69 12.65
C ILE A 233 12.81 11.60 13.20
N LEU A 234 12.18 10.57 13.75
CA LEU A 234 12.83 9.41 14.34
C LEU A 234 12.57 8.19 13.47
N GLU A 235 13.61 7.40 13.28
CA GLU A 235 13.47 6.08 12.68
C GLU A 235 12.58 5.18 13.54
N ALA A 236 11.73 4.37 12.89
CA ALA A 236 10.85 3.47 13.60
C ALA A 236 10.90 2.06 13.01
N THR A 237 11.51 1.14 13.75
CA THR A 237 11.68 -0.25 13.32
C THR A 237 10.44 -1.13 13.51
N GLN A 238 9.57 -0.88 14.50
CA GLN A 238 8.43 -1.77 14.78
C GLN A 238 7.09 -1.09 15.07
N LYS A 239 7.06 0.20 15.39
CA LYS A 239 5.85 0.91 15.83
C LYS A 239 5.72 2.28 15.14
N ALA A 240 5.91 2.28 13.82
CA ALA A 240 5.78 3.49 13.06
C ALA A 240 4.33 3.97 12.98
N ASN A 241 4.11 5.22 13.35
CA ASN A 241 2.81 5.88 13.18
C ASN A 241 2.76 6.74 11.91
N TYR A 242 3.88 6.92 11.24
CA TYR A 242 4.01 7.71 10.02
C TYR A 242 4.84 6.97 8.97
N LEU A 243 4.65 7.37 7.74
CA LEU A 243 5.46 6.98 6.60
C LEU A 243 6.11 8.21 6.01
N MET A 244 7.36 8.10 5.62
CA MET A 244 8.04 9.07 4.79
C MET A 244 8.31 8.47 3.42
N LYS A 245 7.96 9.21 2.37
CA LYS A 245 8.42 8.97 0.99
C LYS A 245 9.58 9.92 0.75
N PRO A 246 10.83 9.45 0.84
CA PRO A 246 11.99 10.31 0.66
C PRO A 246 12.10 10.78 -0.78
N LEU A 247 12.66 11.97 -0.95
CA LEU A 247 13.13 12.42 -2.25
C LEU A 247 14.21 11.47 -2.75
N ASN A 248 14.03 10.92 -3.93
CA ASN A 248 15.02 10.01 -4.50
C ASN A 248 16.09 10.78 -5.27
N ARG A 249 17.25 11.00 -4.64
CA ARG A 249 18.37 11.70 -5.24
C ARG A 249 18.99 10.97 -6.42
N THR A 250 19.03 9.66 -6.37
CA THR A 250 19.58 8.86 -7.49
C THR A 250 18.83 9.14 -8.77
N MET A 251 17.52 9.46 -8.68
CA MET A 251 16.74 9.89 -9.83
C MET A 251 17.09 11.30 -10.28
N ILE A 252 17.46 12.21 -9.37
CA ILE A 252 17.91 13.58 -9.71
C ILE A 252 19.27 13.52 -10.39
N ASP A 253 20.25 12.83 -9.83
CA ASP A 253 21.59 12.67 -10.40
C ASP A 253 21.53 11.97 -11.76
N TYR A 254 20.65 10.99 -11.90
CA TYR A 254 20.42 10.31 -13.14
C TYR A 254 19.76 11.20 -14.20
N PHE A 255 18.92 12.11 -13.76
CA PHE A 255 18.25 13.11 -14.58
C PHE A 255 19.23 14.17 -15.11
N GLU A 256 20.19 14.61 -14.28
CA GLU A 256 21.22 15.57 -14.69
C GLU A 256 22.19 14.98 -15.71
N ARG A 257 22.42 13.66 -15.69
CA ARG A 257 23.36 12.97 -16.58
C ARG A 257 22.77 12.51 -17.91
N ASP A 258 21.48 12.21 -17.97
CA ASP A 258 20.85 11.63 -19.16
C ASP A 258 19.46 12.23 -19.47
N VAL A 259 19.51 13.26 -20.28
CA VAL A 259 18.34 14.06 -20.70
C VAL A 259 17.25 13.27 -21.44
N ASN A 260 17.56 12.11 -21.99
CA ASN A 260 16.61 11.26 -22.74
C ASN A 260 15.80 10.33 -21.82
N ARG A 261 16.12 10.25 -20.54
CA ARG A 261 15.44 9.41 -19.56
C ARG A 261 14.45 10.15 -18.65
N HIS A 262 13.98 11.30 -19.06
CA HIS A 262 13.01 12.20 -18.39
C HIS A 262 11.71 11.56 -17.88
N LYS A 263 11.39 10.35 -18.26
CA LYS A 263 10.07 9.76 -18.05
C LYS A 263 9.81 9.31 -16.59
N ARG A 264 10.77 9.45 -15.66
CA ARG A 264 10.66 8.88 -14.31
C ARG A 264 10.82 9.86 -13.15
N TYR A 265 11.27 11.09 -13.39
CA TYR A 265 11.38 12.11 -12.34
C TYR A 265 10.25 13.15 -12.45
N TYR A 266 9.55 13.33 -11.34
CA TYR A 266 8.49 14.32 -11.20
C TYR A 266 8.91 15.32 -10.12
N PRO A 267 9.38 16.52 -10.48
CA PRO A 267 9.77 17.54 -9.50
C PRO A 267 8.59 17.92 -8.60
N LEU A 268 8.87 18.19 -7.33
CA LEU A 268 7.88 18.57 -6.32
C LEU A 268 6.72 17.55 -6.16
N LEU A 269 7.02 16.25 -6.35
CA LEU A 269 6.01 15.20 -6.24
C LEU A 269 5.42 15.14 -4.83
N ALA A 270 6.23 15.39 -3.80
CA ALA A 270 5.77 15.47 -2.41
C ALA A 270 4.75 16.61 -2.21
N LEU A 271 5.03 17.79 -2.77
CA LEU A 271 4.11 18.93 -2.74
C LEU A 271 2.82 18.64 -3.52
N ASN A 272 2.94 17.97 -4.69
CA ASN A 272 1.80 17.51 -5.49
C ASN A 272 0.89 16.60 -4.66
N GLU A 273 1.43 15.54 -4.08
CA GLU A 273 0.65 14.60 -3.28
C GLU A 273 0.00 15.29 -2.08
N HIS A 274 0.76 16.10 -1.34
CA HIS A 274 0.23 16.84 -0.19
C HIS A 274 -0.90 17.79 -0.56
N LEU A 275 -0.81 18.50 -1.72
CA LEU A 275 -1.85 19.37 -2.24
C LEU A 275 -3.15 18.60 -2.48
N PHE A 276 -3.08 17.56 -3.31
CA PHE A 276 -4.28 16.83 -3.73
C PHE A 276 -4.89 15.99 -2.61
N MET A 277 -4.09 15.48 -1.69
CA MET A 277 -4.56 14.85 -0.44
C MET A 277 -5.31 15.86 0.44
N SER A 278 -4.73 17.05 0.64
CA SER A 278 -5.35 18.13 1.45
C SER A 278 -6.65 18.64 0.82
N PHE A 279 -6.68 18.82 -0.49
CA PHE A 279 -7.91 19.21 -1.20
C PHE A 279 -9.01 18.16 -1.03
N ALA A 280 -8.71 16.89 -1.23
CA ALA A 280 -9.67 15.80 -1.07
C ALA A 280 -10.29 15.79 0.34
N LYS A 281 -9.47 16.05 1.36
CA LYS A 281 -9.93 16.11 2.76
C LYS A 281 -10.74 17.35 3.06
N ASN A 282 -10.20 18.51 2.76
CA ASN A 282 -10.74 19.80 3.25
C ASN A 282 -11.94 20.26 2.43
N GLU A 283 -11.91 20.05 1.10
CA GLU A 283 -12.96 20.55 0.21
C GLU A 283 -14.03 19.51 -0.11
N LEU A 284 -13.64 18.23 -0.23
CA LEU A 284 -14.58 17.17 -0.58
C LEU A 284 -15.07 16.39 0.64
N GLY A 285 -14.51 16.62 1.82
CA GLY A 285 -14.87 15.91 3.06
C GLY A 285 -14.53 14.42 3.03
N LEU A 286 -13.56 14.02 2.21
CA LEU A 286 -13.14 12.63 2.12
C LEU A 286 -12.21 12.24 3.28
N ASN A 287 -12.26 10.99 3.69
CA ASN A 287 -11.36 10.46 4.70
C ASN A 287 -9.97 10.29 4.10
N VAL A 288 -9.06 11.18 4.47
CA VAL A 288 -7.67 11.20 4.03
C VAL A 288 -6.79 11.36 5.27
N PRO A 289 -5.68 10.63 5.41
CA PRO A 289 -4.78 10.79 6.53
C PRO A 289 -4.09 12.14 6.52
N TRP A 290 -3.65 12.59 7.71
CA TRP A 290 -2.79 13.76 7.83
C TRP A 290 -1.52 13.58 7.00
N SER A 291 -1.10 14.64 6.32
CA SER A 291 0.16 14.68 5.58
C SER A 291 0.86 16.02 5.70
N ALA A 292 2.15 16.02 5.45
CA ALA A 292 3.01 17.19 5.42
C ALA A 292 4.19 16.97 4.46
N ILE A 293 4.94 18.04 4.21
CA ILE A 293 6.21 17.99 3.49
C ILE A 293 7.34 18.43 4.42
N VAL A 294 8.53 17.89 4.19
CA VAL A 294 9.77 18.23 4.90
C VAL A 294 10.81 18.61 3.87
N SER A 295 11.55 19.69 4.11
CA SER A 295 12.59 20.13 3.20
C SER A 295 13.65 19.06 2.99
N ALA A 296 13.97 18.80 1.73
CA ALA A 296 15.08 17.94 1.33
C ALA A 296 16.25 18.77 0.79
N LYS A 297 17.46 18.26 0.89
CA LYS A 297 18.62 18.93 0.26
C LYS A 297 18.39 18.99 -1.26
N GLY A 298 18.59 20.16 -1.87
CA GLY A 298 18.40 20.38 -3.31
C GLY A 298 17.10 21.06 -3.72
N GLY A 299 16.34 21.61 -2.76
CA GLY A 299 15.18 22.47 -3.05
C GLY A 299 13.87 21.75 -3.34
N ASP A 300 13.79 20.46 -3.11
CA ASP A 300 12.57 19.65 -3.17
C ASP A 300 12.19 19.14 -1.76
N PHE A 301 11.23 18.24 -1.65
CA PHE A 301 10.66 17.83 -0.37
C PHE A 301 10.57 16.31 -0.24
N HIS A 302 10.65 15.85 1.01
CA HIS A 302 10.15 14.54 1.41
C HIS A 302 8.66 14.67 1.74
N TYR A 303 7.86 13.66 1.40
CA TYR A 303 6.46 13.57 1.79
C TYR A 303 6.33 12.74 3.06
N VAL A 304 5.54 13.23 4.01
CA VAL A 304 5.24 12.52 5.25
C VAL A 304 3.74 12.34 5.38
N VAL A 305 3.31 11.16 5.73
CA VAL A 305 1.89 10.83 5.91
C VAL A 305 1.68 9.97 7.14
N LYS A 306 0.61 10.23 7.87
CA LYS A 306 0.23 9.45 9.05
C LYS A 306 -0.36 8.12 8.62
N ARG A 307 0.06 7.05 9.28
CA ARG A 307 -0.47 5.71 9.05
C ARG A 307 -1.87 5.58 9.63
N TYR A 308 -2.85 5.40 8.79
CA TYR A 308 -4.24 5.20 9.21
C TYR A 308 -4.54 3.76 9.64
N ASP A 309 -3.72 2.80 9.22
CA ASP A 309 -3.80 1.40 9.59
C ASP A 309 -3.17 1.09 10.95
N ARG A 310 -2.67 2.11 11.66
CA ARG A 310 -1.97 2.01 12.93
C ARG A 310 -2.58 2.91 13.99
N TYR A 311 -2.67 2.40 15.21
CA TYR A 311 -2.97 3.18 16.40
C TYR A 311 -2.28 2.58 17.61
N LYS A 312 -1.30 3.25 18.18
CA LYS A 312 -0.43 2.74 19.24
C LYS A 312 0.22 1.41 18.82
N ASN A 313 -0.09 0.31 19.50
CA ASN A 313 0.43 -1.03 19.21
C ASN A 313 -0.48 -1.86 18.30
N TYR A 314 -1.62 -1.29 17.83
CA TYR A 314 -2.61 -2.01 17.04
C TYR A 314 -2.45 -1.77 15.55
N ALA A 315 -2.59 -2.83 14.76
CA ALA A 315 -2.72 -2.77 13.32
C ALA A 315 -4.15 -3.15 12.92
N TYR A 316 -4.67 -2.43 11.90
CA TYR A 316 -5.93 -2.77 11.23
C TYR A 316 -5.60 -3.39 9.88
N GLY A 317 -6.33 -4.44 9.51
CA GLY A 317 -6.15 -5.07 8.21
C GLY A 317 -6.57 -4.14 7.09
N GLN A 318 -5.65 -3.86 6.19
CA GLN A 318 -5.94 -3.13 4.97
C GLN A 318 -5.82 -4.10 3.79
N TYR A 319 -6.81 -4.07 2.89
CA TYR A 319 -6.79 -4.83 1.64
C TYR A 319 -7.00 -3.87 0.49
N ASP A 320 -6.05 -3.83 -0.44
CA ASP A 320 -6.26 -3.10 -1.68
C ASP A 320 -7.19 -3.86 -2.64
N MET A 321 -7.68 -3.18 -3.67
CA MET A 321 -8.62 -3.78 -4.61
C MET A 321 -7.97 -4.85 -5.49
N ALA A 322 -6.64 -4.86 -5.66
CA ALA A 322 -5.95 -5.95 -6.33
C ALA A 322 -6.03 -7.24 -5.50
N GLN A 323 -5.82 -7.14 -4.17
CA GLN A 323 -6.02 -8.27 -3.26
C GLN A 323 -7.48 -8.77 -3.30
N LEU A 324 -8.47 -7.85 -3.23
CA LEU A 324 -9.89 -8.21 -3.25
C LEU A 324 -10.34 -8.85 -4.56
N LEU A 325 -9.70 -8.53 -5.67
CA LEU A 325 -9.92 -9.11 -6.99
C LEU A 325 -9.04 -10.33 -7.26
N ASN A 326 -8.22 -10.74 -6.30
CA ASN A 326 -7.23 -11.82 -6.45
C ASN A 326 -6.28 -11.61 -7.65
N ILE A 327 -5.81 -10.36 -7.83
CA ILE A 327 -4.93 -9.94 -8.92
C ILE A 327 -3.50 -9.76 -8.35
N PRO A 328 -2.46 -10.35 -8.95
CA PRO A 328 -1.07 -10.08 -8.59
C PRO A 328 -0.67 -8.61 -8.80
N SER A 329 0.32 -8.13 -8.04
CA SER A 329 0.70 -6.72 -8.03
C SER A 329 1.25 -6.21 -9.37
N ASP A 330 1.89 -7.06 -10.16
CA ASP A 330 2.37 -6.74 -11.51
C ASP A 330 1.23 -6.54 -12.53
N LYS A 331 0.03 -7.05 -12.21
CA LYS A 331 -1.19 -6.94 -13.03
C LYS A 331 -2.20 -5.91 -12.49
N LYS A 332 -1.76 -5.00 -11.63
CA LYS A 332 -2.62 -3.98 -10.97
C LYS A 332 -3.42 -3.09 -11.94
N TYR A 333 -2.99 -2.99 -13.19
CA TYR A 333 -3.71 -2.30 -14.27
C TYR A 333 -4.57 -3.22 -15.16
N ASN A 334 -4.51 -4.56 -14.96
CA ASN A 334 -5.25 -5.53 -15.77
C ASN A 334 -6.70 -5.72 -15.32
N THR A 335 -7.30 -4.67 -14.80
CA THR A 335 -8.71 -4.61 -14.42
C THR A 335 -9.30 -3.30 -14.94
N ASP A 336 -10.56 -3.05 -14.67
CA ASP A 336 -11.25 -1.83 -15.06
C ASP A 336 -12.00 -1.21 -13.88
N THR A 337 -12.33 0.09 -14.02
CA THR A 337 -12.99 0.86 -12.96
C THR A 337 -14.32 0.25 -12.54
N LEU A 338 -15.16 -0.20 -13.49
CA LEU A 338 -16.48 -0.75 -13.14
C LEU A 338 -16.37 -2.08 -12.38
N THR A 339 -15.40 -2.92 -12.74
CA THR A 339 -15.11 -4.18 -12.04
C THR A 339 -14.64 -3.91 -10.62
N VAL A 340 -13.75 -2.95 -10.43
CA VAL A 340 -13.27 -2.53 -9.10
C VAL A 340 -14.41 -1.99 -8.25
N MET A 341 -15.30 -1.13 -8.80
CA MET A 341 -16.46 -0.59 -8.05
C MET A 341 -17.43 -1.67 -7.61
N LYS A 342 -17.71 -2.65 -8.46
CA LYS A 342 -18.56 -3.80 -8.10
C LYS A 342 -17.94 -4.64 -6.97
N ALA A 343 -16.65 -4.93 -7.04
CA ALA A 343 -15.96 -5.66 -5.97
C ALA A 343 -15.95 -4.88 -4.65
N PHE A 344 -15.80 -3.55 -4.72
CA PHE A 344 -15.88 -2.67 -3.55
C PHE A 344 -17.25 -2.76 -2.86
N VAL A 345 -18.34 -2.65 -3.61
CA VAL A 345 -19.72 -2.75 -3.09
C VAL A 345 -20.00 -4.12 -2.47
N GLN A 346 -19.44 -5.18 -3.01
CA GLN A 346 -19.58 -6.52 -2.42
C GLN A 346 -18.95 -6.61 -1.02
N LYS A 347 -17.91 -5.84 -0.73
CA LYS A 347 -17.22 -5.85 0.55
C LYS A 347 -17.73 -4.77 1.51
N VAL A 348 -17.92 -3.55 1.04
CA VAL A 348 -18.33 -2.40 1.85
C VAL A 348 -19.83 -2.19 1.71
N LYS A 349 -20.59 -2.36 2.78
CA LYS A 349 -22.06 -2.27 2.77
C LYS A 349 -22.61 -0.87 3.10
N ASN A 350 -21.75 0.02 3.58
CA ASN A 350 -22.15 1.39 3.93
C ASN A 350 -22.40 2.23 2.67
N ARG A 351 -23.62 2.73 2.52
CA ARG A 351 -24.04 3.56 1.38
C ARG A 351 -23.32 4.92 1.31
N GLU A 352 -22.93 5.49 2.44
CA GLU A 352 -22.14 6.72 2.46
C GLU A 352 -20.75 6.49 1.88
N ALA A 353 -20.13 5.34 2.17
CA ALA A 353 -18.86 4.96 1.57
C ALA A 353 -18.94 4.78 0.04
N HIS A 354 -20.11 4.35 -0.50
CA HIS A 354 -20.33 4.30 -1.95
C HIS A 354 -20.36 5.72 -2.55
N VAL A 355 -20.99 6.66 -1.86
CA VAL A 355 -21.04 8.08 -2.27
C VAL A 355 -19.62 8.69 -2.21
N ASP A 356 -18.87 8.44 -1.15
CA ASP A 356 -17.48 8.93 -1.02
C ASP A 356 -16.57 8.33 -2.11
N MET A 357 -16.78 7.06 -2.46
CA MET A 357 -16.07 6.45 -3.58
C MET A 357 -16.43 7.11 -4.91
N LEU A 358 -17.69 7.46 -5.15
CA LEU A 358 -18.08 8.20 -6.36
C LEU A 358 -17.45 9.60 -6.39
N LYS A 359 -17.49 10.35 -5.29
CA LYS A 359 -16.79 11.64 -5.18
C LYS A 359 -15.31 11.49 -5.53
N PHE A 360 -14.66 10.46 -4.98
CA PHE A 360 -13.26 10.22 -5.24
C PHE A 360 -12.97 9.88 -6.70
N GLN A 361 -13.78 9.03 -7.34
CA GLN A 361 -13.61 8.72 -8.77
C GLN A 361 -13.76 9.96 -9.67
N VAL A 362 -14.74 10.81 -9.39
CA VAL A 362 -14.93 12.08 -10.10
C VAL A 362 -13.71 12.99 -9.87
N TYR A 363 -13.30 13.17 -8.62
CA TYR A 363 -12.15 14.00 -8.27
C TYR A 363 -10.84 13.50 -8.90
N ALA A 364 -10.56 12.21 -8.79
CA ALA A 364 -9.36 11.59 -9.38
C ALA A 364 -9.30 11.83 -10.90
N SER A 365 -10.44 11.77 -11.59
CA SER A 365 -10.50 12.09 -13.02
C SER A 365 -10.25 13.58 -13.28
N LEU A 366 -10.79 14.48 -12.44
CA LEU A 366 -10.60 15.94 -12.58
C LEU A 366 -9.13 16.33 -12.46
N ILE A 367 -8.41 15.73 -11.57
CA ILE A 367 -6.97 16.00 -11.36
C ILE A 367 -6.06 15.19 -12.29
N GLN A 368 -6.61 14.39 -13.19
CA GLN A 368 -5.86 13.48 -14.07
C GLN A 368 -4.92 12.55 -13.28
N HIS A 369 -5.48 11.81 -12.34
CA HIS A 369 -4.75 10.82 -11.56
C HIS A 369 -4.49 9.56 -12.41
N SER A 370 -3.67 9.70 -13.44
CA SER A 370 -3.41 8.62 -14.42
C SER A 370 -2.57 7.47 -13.89
N ASP A 371 -2.04 7.58 -12.67
CA ASP A 371 -1.44 6.45 -11.94
C ASP A 371 -2.45 5.71 -11.06
N PHE A 372 -3.74 6.06 -11.14
CA PHE A 372 -4.78 5.43 -10.34
C PHE A 372 -5.06 4.00 -10.81
N HIS A 373 -4.71 3.02 -10.00
CA HIS A 373 -4.84 1.59 -10.27
C HIS A 373 -5.47 0.84 -9.09
N ALA A 374 -5.68 -0.48 -9.21
CA ALA A 374 -6.36 -1.29 -8.20
C ALA A 374 -5.70 -1.27 -6.80
N LYS A 375 -4.42 -0.92 -6.69
CA LYS A 375 -3.71 -0.82 -5.41
C LYS A 375 -3.81 0.57 -4.74
N ASN A 376 -4.34 1.60 -5.42
CA ASN A 376 -4.53 2.95 -4.85
C ASN A 376 -5.88 3.11 -4.12
N MET A 377 -6.65 2.07 -4.03
CA MET A 377 -7.90 2.00 -3.27
C MET A 377 -7.94 0.73 -2.45
N GLY A 378 -8.63 0.77 -1.33
CA GLY A 378 -8.78 -0.41 -0.51
C GLY A 378 -9.90 -0.31 0.51
N VAL A 379 -9.99 -1.34 1.30
CA VAL A 379 -10.90 -1.45 2.43
C VAL A 379 -10.11 -1.67 3.70
N LEU A 380 -10.65 -1.20 4.82
CA LEU A 380 -10.09 -1.39 6.14
C LEU A 380 -10.98 -2.36 6.91
N ASP A 381 -10.40 -3.44 7.42
CA ASP A 381 -11.06 -4.38 8.32
C ASP A 381 -11.11 -3.78 9.74
N VAL A 382 -12.27 -3.30 10.12
CA VAL A 382 -12.47 -2.72 11.46
C VAL A 382 -12.91 -3.75 12.51
N GLY A 383 -12.88 -5.02 12.14
CA GLY A 383 -13.18 -6.17 13.01
C GLY A 383 -14.49 -6.84 12.69
N LYS A 384 -14.58 -8.13 13.01
CA LYS A 384 -15.74 -8.99 12.73
C LYS A 384 -16.16 -8.96 11.26
N GLU A 385 -15.18 -8.91 10.35
CA GLU A 385 -15.40 -8.83 8.90
C GLU A 385 -16.22 -7.62 8.45
N ASN A 386 -16.24 -6.58 9.28
CA ASN A 386 -16.83 -5.31 8.91
C ASN A 386 -15.80 -4.49 8.15
N TYR A 387 -16.00 -4.33 6.86
CA TYR A 387 -15.13 -3.58 5.97
C TYR A 387 -15.70 -2.19 5.72
N ILE A 388 -14.85 -1.18 5.87
CA ILE A 388 -15.16 0.20 5.50
C ILE A 388 -14.25 0.64 4.35
N LEU A 389 -14.60 1.71 3.65
CA LEU A 389 -13.67 2.37 2.75
C LEU A 389 -12.42 2.77 3.53
N ALA A 390 -11.25 2.28 3.13
CA ALA A 390 -9.99 2.74 3.71
C ALA A 390 -9.81 4.23 3.46
N PRO A 391 -9.20 4.98 4.38
CA PRO A 391 -8.79 6.34 4.09
C PRO A 391 -7.99 6.41 2.79
N LEU A 392 -8.29 7.39 1.95
CA LEU A 392 -7.70 7.52 0.62
C LEU A 392 -6.23 7.96 0.70
N TYR A 393 -5.40 7.44 -0.16
CA TYR A 393 -3.95 7.63 -0.17
C TYR A 393 -3.40 7.68 -1.59
N ASP A 394 -2.13 8.09 -1.75
CA ASP A 394 -1.43 8.18 -3.04
C ASP A 394 -2.22 9.02 -4.07
N ILE A 395 -2.81 10.16 -3.65
CA ILE A 395 -3.58 11.04 -4.53
C ILE A 395 -2.64 12.04 -5.17
N ILE A 396 -2.32 11.84 -6.44
CA ILE A 396 -1.40 12.69 -7.22
C ILE A 396 -2.01 13.09 -8.55
N SER A 397 -1.59 14.23 -9.08
CA SER A 397 -1.92 14.65 -10.43
C SER A 397 -0.73 14.44 -11.36
N ILE A 398 -0.84 13.52 -12.29
CA ILE A 398 0.11 13.39 -13.41
C ILE A 398 -0.14 14.49 -14.47
N GLY A 399 -1.37 14.97 -14.54
CA GLY A 399 -1.75 16.07 -15.44
C GLY A 399 -0.99 17.38 -15.20
N VAL A 400 -0.42 17.58 -14.02
CA VAL A 400 0.46 18.72 -13.72
C VAL A 400 1.76 18.65 -14.52
N TYR A 401 2.29 17.46 -14.74
CA TYR A 401 3.54 17.22 -15.46
C TYR A 401 3.32 16.96 -16.95
N ASN A 402 2.28 16.19 -17.28
CA ASN A 402 1.95 15.78 -18.63
C ASN A 402 0.52 16.21 -19.00
N GLY A 403 0.41 17.20 -19.87
CA GLY A 403 -0.90 17.72 -20.31
C GLY A 403 -1.76 16.72 -21.09
N GLU A 404 -1.18 15.61 -21.57
CA GLU A 404 -1.86 14.52 -22.26
C GLU A 404 -2.17 13.33 -21.33
N ALA A 405 -1.95 13.48 -20.02
CA ALA A 405 -2.25 12.44 -19.05
C ALA A 405 -3.72 12.01 -19.14
N HIS A 406 -3.95 10.71 -18.95
CA HIS A 406 -5.29 10.14 -18.85
C HIS A 406 -6.02 10.61 -17.59
N ASP A 407 -7.35 10.57 -17.59
CA ASP A 407 -8.14 10.95 -16.42
C ASP A 407 -7.91 9.97 -15.26
N LEU A 408 -7.84 8.67 -15.55
CA LEU A 408 -7.51 7.63 -14.59
C LEU A 408 -6.54 6.62 -15.21
N GLY A 409 -5.81 5.89 -14.38
CA GLY A 409 -4.90 4.83 -14.82
C GLY A 409 -5.63 3.56 -15.28
N LEU A 410 -6.84 3.30 -14.75
CA LEU A 410 -7.69 2.19 -15.20
C LEU A 410 -8.60 2.59 -16.34
N ALA A 411 -8.81 1.69 -17.30
CA ALA A 411 -9.87 1.82 -18.28
C ALA A 411 -11.24 1.84 -17.58
N LEU A 412 -12.25 2.48 -18.21
CA LEU A 412 -13.59 2.50 -17.66
C LEU A 412 -14.17 1.08 -17.56
N SER A 413 -14.09 0.29 -18.63
CA SER A 413 -14.52 -1.11 -18.66
C SER A 413 -13.74 -1.90 -19.71
N GLN A 414 -13.77 -3.23 -19.62
CA GLN A 414 -13.15 -4.13 -20.60
C GLN A 414 -13.66 -3.92 -22.03
N LYS A 415 -14.94 -3.60 -22.17
CA LYS A 415 -15.58 -3.33 -23.47
C LYS A 415 -15.36 -1.90 -23.96
N ARG A 416 -15.22 -0.95 -23.05
CA ARG A 416 -15.10 0.48 -23.31
C ARG A 416 -13.77 0.97 -22.74
N ARG A 417 -12.70 0.68 -23.47
CA ARG A 417 -11.34 1.12 -23.13
C ARG A 417 -11.21 2.64 -23.31
N LYS A 418 -11.84 3.39 -22.40
CA LYS A 418 -11.78 4.84 -22.38
C LYS A 418 -10.79 5.28 -21.32
N PHE A 419 -9.68 5.81 -21.77
CA PHE A 419 -8.67 6.43 -20.92
C PHE A 419 -8.86 7.94 -21.00
N GLY A 420 -9.40 8.53 -19.95
CA GLY A 420 -9.60 9.96 -19.87
C GLY A 420 -10.76 10.51 -20.72
N LYS A 421 -11.04 11.79 -20.54
CA LYS A 421 -12.15 12.51 -21.19
C LYS A 421 -13.52 11.91 -20.84
N TYR A 422 -13.79 11.73 -19.57
CA TYR A 422 -15.06 11.20 -19.08
C TYR A 422 -16.22 12.16 -19.32
N SER A 423 -17.30 11.65 -19.90
CA SER A 423 -18.61 12.32 -20.03
C SER A 423 -19.45 12.11 -18.76
N LEU A 424 -20.59 12.81 -18.65
CA LEU A 424 -21.53 12.56 -17.56
C LEU A 424 -22.04 11.12 -17.57
N GLU A 425 -22.27 10.55 -18.76
CA GLU A 425 -22.67 9.14 -18.91
C GLU A 425 -21.62 8.19 -18.28
N ASP A 426 -20.32 8.44 -18.48
CA ASP A 426 -19.25 7.62 -17.93
C ASP A 426 -19.26 7.67 -16.38
N TYR A 427 -19.44 8.85 -15.80
CA TYR A 427 -19.61 8.98 -14.34
C TYR A 427 -20.90 8.29 -13.82
N MET A 428 -21.98 8.32 -14.61
CA MET A 428 -23.20 7.63 -14.24
C MET A 428 -23.05 6.10 -14.30
N LEU A 429 -22.23 5.55 -15.21
CA LEU A 429 -21.87 4.13 -15.21
C LEU A 429 -21.10 3.73 -13.94
N ILE A 430 -20.15 4.57 -13.50
CA ILE A 430 -19.43 4.36 -12.24
C ILE A 430 -20.43 4.37 -11.08
N ALA A 431 -21.31 5.37 -11.00
CA ALA A 431 -22.34 5.49 -9.96
C ALA A 431 -23.27 4.28 -9.91
N ASN A 432 -23.68 3.77 -11.08
CA ASN A 432 -24.52 2.57 -11.17
C ASN A 432 -23.77 1.33 -10.63
N SER A 433 -22.48 1.20 -10.91
CA SER A 433 -21.65 0.11 -10.36
C SER A 433 -21.43 0.22 -8.85
N LEU A 434 -21.59 1.43 -8.29
CA LEU A 434 -21.61 1.71 -6.85
C LEU A 434 -23.02 1.61 -6.23
N GLU A 435 -24.02 1.16 -6.99
CA GLU A 435 -25.43 1.05 -6.57
C GLU A 435 -26.03 2.38 -6.08
N ILE A 436 -25.62 3.50 -6.67
CA ILE A 436 -26.14 4.83 -6.35
C ILE A 436 -27.26 5.20 -7.32
N GLY A 437 -28.43 5.58 -6.79
CA GLY A 437 -29.57 6.00 -7.61
C GLY A 437 -29.27 7.25 -8.45
N LYS A 438 -29.83 7.34 -9.66
CA LYS A 438 -29.52 8.34 -10.68
C LYS A 438 -29.56 9.78 -10.20
N THR A 439 -30.60 10.19 -9.46
CA THR A 439 -30.76 11.57 -8.95
C THR A 439 -29.64 11.91 -7.97
N LYS A 440 -29.36 11.02 -7.01
CA LYS A 440 -28.28 11.20 -6.03
C LYS A 440 -26.91 11.21 -6.72
N ALA A 441 -26.68 10.31 -7.67
CA ALA A 441 -25.45 10.24 -8.45
C ALA A 441 -25.18 11.57 -9.18
N LYS A 442 -26.17 12.08 -9.93
CA LYS A 442 -26.04 13.36 -10.66
C LYS A 442 -25.73 14.51 -9.70
N GLN A 443 -26.38 14.55 -8.53
CA GLN A 443 -26.11 15.57 -7.52
C GLN A 443 -24.70 15.48 -6.96
N VAL A 444 -24.21 14.28 -6.63
CA VAL A 444 -22.85 14.05 -6.12
C VAL A 444 -21.81 14.47 -7.16
N ILE A 445 -21.98 14.06 -8.41
CA ILE A 445 -21.08 14.43 -9.51
C ILE A 445 -21.05 15.94 -9.67
N LYS A 446 -22.22 16.59 -9.74
CA LYS A 446 -22.35 18.06 -9.85
C LYS A 446 -21.61 18.76 -8.73
N ASN A 447 -21.91 18.43 -7.47
CA ASN A 447 -21.30 19.06 -6.30
C ASN A 447 -19.78 18.87 -6.28
N THR A 448 -19.28 17.69 -6.64
CA THR A 448 -17.83 17.43 -6.67
C THR A 448 -17.13 18.30 -7.72
N ILE A 449 -17.73 18.45 -8.90
CA ILE A 449 -17.19 19.31 -9.96
C ILE A 449 -17.25 20.78 -9.53
N GLU A 450 -18.35 21.24 -8.94
CA GLU A 450 -18.49 22.61 -8.44
C GLU A 450 -17.44 22.92 -7.37
N LEU A 451 -17.28 22.06 -6.37
CA LEU A 451 -16.27 22.25 -5.30
C LEU A 451 -14.86 22.32 -5.88
N PHE A 452 -14.55 21.48 -6.87
CA PHE A 452 -13.24 21.54 -7.53
C PHE A 452 -13.07 22.87 -8.29
N LEU A 453 -14.06 23.28 -9.07
CA LEU A 453 -13.97 24.49 -9.89
C LEU A 453 -13.94 25.77 -9.04
N ASP A 454 -14.66 25.80 -7.93
CA ASP A 454 -14.72 26.97 -7.05
C ASP A 454 -13.47 27.10 -6.14
N ASN A 455 -12.97 25.99 -5.60
CA ASN A 455 -11.95 26.03 -4.54
C ASN A 455 -10.52 25.77 -5.04
N PHE A 456 -10.33 25.09 -6.18
CA PHE A 456 -8.98 24.79 -6.66
C PHE A 456 -8.14 26.05 -6.97
N PRO A 457 -8.70 27.16 -7.49
CA PRO A 457 -7.96 28.42 -7.65
C PRO A 457 -7.32 28.93 -6.35
N LEU A 458 -7.96 28.71 -5.19
CA LEU A 458 -7.40 29.06 -3.88
C LEU A 458 -6.13 28.25 -3.57
N TYR A 459 -6.10 26.97 -3.93
CA TYR A 459 -4.91 26.12 -3.75
C TYR A 459 -3.78 26.51 -4.70
N ILE A 460 -4.09 26.98 -5.91
CA ILE A 460 -3.11 27.58 -6.81
C ILE A 460 -2.51 28.83 -6.14
N GLN A 461 -3.33 29.72 -5.58
CA GLN A 461 -2.85 30.93 -4.91
C GLN A 461 -1.98 30.60 -3.69
N LYS A 462 -2.40 29.68 -2.83
CA LYS A 462 -1.60 29.20 -1.70
C LYS A 462 -0.25 28.63 -2.16
N THR A 463 -0.22 27.99 -3.34
CA THR A 463 1.03 27.47 -3.91
C THR A 463 1.94 28.60 -4.40
N ILE A 464 1.38 29.64 -5.03
CA ILE A 464 2.14 30.85 -5.42
C ILE A 464 2.76 31.52 -4.20
N ASP A 465 1.98 31.70 -3.15
CA ASP A 465 2.45 32.33 -1.91
C ASP A 465 3.56 31.52 -1.25
N PHE A 466 3.43 30.18 -1.27
CA PHE A 466 4.44 29.25 -0.76
C PHE A 466 5.73 29.30 -1.59
N GLU A 467 5.62 29.24 -2.93
CA GLU A 467 6.77 29.34 -3.83
C GLU A 467 7.54 30.67 -3.66
N ASN A 468 6.82 31.77 -3.49
CA ASN A 468 7.43 33.07 -3.29
C ASN A 468 8.11 33.18 -1.91
N ARG A 469 7.53 32.57 -0.86
CA ARG A 469 8.10 32.59 0.49
C ARG A 469 9.39 31.79 0.61
N TYR A 470 9.49 30.67 -0.08
CA TYR A 470 10.61 29.71 0.04
C TYR A 470 11.55 29.72 -1.17
N ASP A 471 11.35 30.64 -2.13
CA ASP A 471 12.14 30.75 -3.38
C ASP A 471 12.25 29.40 -4.11
N ILE A 472 11.12 28.69 -4.19
CA ILE A 472 11.09 27.34 -4.79
C ILE A 472 11.04 27.48 -6.30
N GLU A 473 12.11 27.05 -6.96
CA GLU A 473 12.20 26.93 -8.39
C GLU A 473 12.40 25.47 -8.79
N ILE A 474 11.61 24.99 -9.74
CA ILE A 474 11.91 23.71 -10.37
C ILE A 474 13.15 23.89 -11.22
N GLN A 475 14.29 23.45 -10.72
CA GLN A 475 15.52 23.38 -11.51
C GLN A 475 15.38 22.27 -12.55
N ASN A 476 14.83 22.62 -13.69
CA ASN A 476 14.84 21.74 -14.84
C ASN A 476 15.80 22.35 -15.89
N THR A 477 16.91 21.69 -16.10
CA THR A 477 18.03 22.13 -16.96
C THR A 477 17.66 22.35 -18.42
N ARG A 478 16.48 21.98 -18.89
CA ARG A 478 16.04 22.15 -20.29
C ARG A 478 14.70 22.85 -20.50
N ILE A 479 13.81 22.81 -19.54
CA ILE A 479 12.56 23.54 -19.61
C ILE A 479 12.74 24.73 -18.69
N SER A 480 12.64 25.95 -19.23
CA SER A 480 12.69 27.19 -18.47
C SER A 480 12.16 27.03 -17.05
N LYS A 481 12.81 27.60 -16.06
CA LYS A 481 12.38 27.69 -14.66
C LYS A 481 10.85 27.87 -14.58
N LYS A 482 10.11 26.80 -14.48
CA LYS A 482 8.66 26.85 -14.45
C LYS A 482 8.18 26.61 -13.04
N LYS A 483 7.49 27.56 -12.47
CA LYS A 483 6.87 27.41 -11.16
C LYS A 483 5.83 26.28 -11.19
N PHE A 484 5.71 25.52 -10.10
CA PHE A 484 4.74 24.44 -9.97
C PHE A 484 3.29 24.98 -10.03
N SER A 485 3.05 26.16 -9.46
CA SER A 485 1.77 26.88 -9.54
C SER A 485 1.34 27.18 -11.00
N ALA A 486 2.27 27.50 -11.88
CA ALA A 486 1.98 27.68 -13.32
C ALA A 486 1.53 26.36 -14.00
N SER A 487 2.09 25.23 -13.57
CA SER A 487 1.67 23.91 -14.02
C SER A 487 0.28 23.54 -13.51
N LEU A 488 -0.02 23.84 -12.23
CA LEU A 488 -1.35 23.68 -11.64
C LEU A 488 -2.40 24.53 -12.39
N THR A 489 -2.09 25.80 -12.65
CA THR A 489 -2.95 26.71 -13.43
C THR A 489 -3.24 26.13 -14.83
N SER A 490 -2.20 25.66 -15.51
CA SER A 490 -2.36 25.06 -16.84
C SER A 490 -3.22 23.79 -16.80
N MET A 491 -3.04 22.94 -15.79
CA MET A 491 -3.85 21.72 -15.60
C MET A 491 -5.32 22.10 -15.36
N TYR A 492 -5.58 23.03 -14.43
CA TYR A 492 -6.94 23.49 -14.12
C TYR A 492 -7.65 24.05 -15.36
N GLN A 493 -6.99 24.94 -16.12
CA GLN A 493 -7.55 25.52 -17.34
C GLN A 493 -7.90 24.47 -18.38
N ARG A 494 -6.98 23.51 -18.64
CA ARG A 494 -7.25 22.40 -19.53
C ARG A 494 -8.45 21.57 -19.08
N ARG A 495 -8.61 21.37 -17.76
CA ARG A 495 -9.74 20.60 -17.21
C ARG A 495 -11.08 21.34 -17.42
N VAL A 496 -11.15 22.64 -17.20
CA VAL A 496 -12.36 23.45 -17.47
C VAL A 496 -12.75 23.37 -18.97
N ILE A 497 -11.77 23.53 -19.85
CA ILE A 497 -12.00 23.41 -21.32
C ILE A 497 -12.54 22.04 -21.68
N GLN A 498 -11.98 21.00 -21.09
CA GLN A 498 -12.35 19.62 -21.38
C GLN A 498 -13.76 19.29 -20.89
N LEU A 499 -14.13 19.67 -19.69
CA LEU A 499 -15.48 19.48 -19.16
C LEU A 499 -16.54 20.18 -20.05
N LYS A 500 -16.21 21.38 -20.58
CA LYS A 500 -17.06 22.09 -21.53
C LYS A 500 -17.18 21.35 -22.86
N LYS A 501 -16.05 20.92 -23.45
CA LYS A 501 -16.03 20.19 -24.72
C LYS A 501 -16.79 18.86 -24.69
N GLN A 502 -16.85 18.23 -23.52
CA GLN A 502 -17.55 16.96 -23.31
C GLN A 502 -19.03 17.11 -22.96
N GLY A 503 -19.53 18.34 -22.91
CA GLY A 503 -20.91 18.62 -22.56
C GLY A 503 -21.24 18.47 -21.05
N VAL A 504 -20.28 18.08 -20.20
CA VAL A 504 -20.52 17.83 -18.78
C VAL A 504 -21.07 19.07 -18.08
N LEU A 505 -20.50 20.26 -18.35
CA LEU A 505 -20.99 21.51 -17.76
C LEU A 505 -22.42 21.84 -18.22
N GLN A 506 -22.77 21.54 -19.49
CA GLN A 506 -24.10 21.76 -20.03
C GLN A 506 -25.13 20.84 -19.40
N GLU A 507 -24.85 19.54 -19.35
CA GLU A 507 -25.74 18.52 -18.82
C GLU A 507 -25.99 18.66 -17.30
N LEU A 508 -25.04 19.31 -16.59
CA LEU A 508 -25.16 19.64 -15.17
C LEU A 508 -25.72 21.03 -14.88
N GLY A 509 -25.99 21.85 -15.93
CA GLY A 509 -26.48 23.24 -15.74
C GLY A 509 -25.43 24.19 -15.16
N LEU A 510 -24.14 23.98 -15.49
CA LEU A 510 -22.99 24.73 -14.93
C LEU A 510 -22.37 25.73 -15.94
N VAL A 511 -22.88 25.80 -17.16
CA VAL A 511 -22.29 26.62 -18.24
C VAL A 511 -22.32 28.11 -17.91
N GLU A 512 -23.42 28.63 -17.35
CA GLU A 512 -23.53 30.05 -17.00
C GLU A 512 -22.49 30.45 -15.96
N LYS A 513 -22.27 29.61 -14.96
CA LYS A 513 -21.31 29.87 -13.87
C LYS A 513 -19.85 29.81 -14.33
N TYR A 514 -19.48 28.82 -15.16
CA TYR A 514 -18.08 28.55 -15.51
C TYR A 514 -17.72 28.78 -16.98
N GLY A 515 -18.69 28.98 -17.85
CA GLY A 515 -18.46 29.19 -19.29
C GLY A 515 -17.66 30.44 -19.64
N GLY A 516 -17.64 31.43 -18.72
CA GLY A 516 -16.94 32.70 -18.89
C GLY A 516 -15.54 32.78 -18.26
N VAL A 517 -15.16 31.82 -17.43
CA VAL A 517 -13.87 31.80 -16.70
C VAL A 517 -12.66 31.93 -17.64
N LEU A 518 -12.73 31.35 -18.83
CA LEU A 518 -11.66 31.41 -19.82
C LEU A 518 -11.51 32.77 -20.53
N LYS A 519 -12.53 33.65 -20.48
CA LYS A 519 -12.44 34.97 -21.13
C LYS A 519 -11.77 36.00 -20.22
N ARG A 520 -11.89 35.90 -18.89
CA ARG A 520 -11.30 36.83 -17.93
C ARG A 520 -9.80 36.63 -17.76
N GLN A 521 -9.34 35.38 -17.70
CA GLN A 521 -7.92 35.06 -17.45
C GLN A 521 -6.97 35.32 -18.64
N ARG A 522 -7.48 35.42 -19.89
CA ARG A 522 -6.65 35.85 -21.04
C ARG A 522 -6.30 37.35 -21.02
N ARG A 523 -6.90 38.14 -20.12
CA ARG A 523 -6.64 39.59 -20.00
C ARG A 523 -5.74 39.94 -18.81
N GLU A 524 -5.43 39.00 -17.93
CA GLU A 524 -4.67 39.25 -16.69
C GLU A 524 -3.27 38.59 -16.65
N PHE A 525 -2.86 37.96 -17.77
CA PHE A 525 -1.50 37.40 -17.91
C PHE A 525 -0.85 37.82 -19.22
#